data_61372be2659c6bd63a301f0376759d38
#
_entry.id   61372be2659c6bd63a301f0376759d38
#
_cell.length_a   1.000
_cell.length_b   1.000
_cell.length_c   1.000
_cell.angle_alpha   90.00
_cell.angle_beta   90.00
_cell.angle_gamma   90.00
#
_symmetry.space_group_name_H-M   'P 1'
#
loop_
_entity.id
_entity.type
_entity.pdbx_description
1 polymer ?
#
loop_
_entity_poly.entity_id
_entity_poly.type
_entity_poly.pdbx_seq_one_letter_code
_entity_poly.pdbx_strand_id
1 'polypeptide(L)'
;MFALKTFSTSLVMIRYREISNFEFANIFRIFISGSSSAGKTYFAKTLLQQNLFQFSRVYYYHPDFHEHSPVSWHEEFDKPVLYQAGIPTLKELLEIPEYSCLVFDDLFSQCCESKDIDYLFRVLSSKRKLNVIIMTQRYFAEGKCGLSIRNSSNYHVLMRNADARTNLTVANSMQLKPEITKAIEMNKEKLYT
;
A
#
# COMPACT_ATOMS: atom_id res chain seq x y z
N MET A 1 2.60 -4.46 -14.61
CA MET A 1 3.88 -3.76 -14.33
C MET A 1 3.65 -2.83 -13.14
N PHE A 2 4.49 -2.94 -12.14
CA PHE A 2 4.40 -2.14 -10.92
C PHE A 2 5.68 -1.31 -10.81
N ALA A 3 5.59 -0.04 -10.46
CA ALA A 3 6.73 0.78 -10.13
C ALA A 3 6.79 0.95 -8.62
N LEU A 4 7.89 0.54 -8.02
CA LEU A 4 8.19 0.74 -6.61
C LEU A 4 9.28 1.78 -6.47
N LYS A 5 9.06 2.80 -5.65
CA LYS A 5 10.10 3.76 -5.28
C LYS A 5 10.35 3.72 -3.79
N THR A 6 11.60 3.59 -3.41
CA THR A 6 12.08 3.92 -2.06
C THR A 6 12.53 5.38 -2.03
N PHE A 7 12.30 6.10 -0.94
CA PHE A 7 12.76 7.49 -0.79
C PHE A 7 14.27 7.64 -0.56
N SER A 8 15.04 6.58 -0.65
CA SER A 8 16.50 6.64 -0.70
C SER A 8 17.01 6.01 -2.00
N THR A 9 17.13 6.82 -3.03
CA THR A 9 17.98 6.68 -4.22
C THR A 9 17.80 5.47 -5.17
N SER A 10 16.82 4.59 -5.05
CA SER A 10 16.65 3.52 -6.02
C SER A 10 15.21 3.38 -6.49
N LEU A 11 14.98 3.71 -7.77
CA LEU A 11 13.74 3.37 -8.45
C LEU A 11 13.80 1.89 -8.82
N VAL A 12 12.92 1.09 -8.26
CA VAL A 12 12.77 -0.31 -8.66
C VAL A 12 11.51 -0.43 -9.52
N MET A 13 11.71 -0.55 -10.83
CA MET A 13 10.66 -1.00 -11.74
C MET A 13 10.61 -2.52 -11.69
N ILE A 14 9.60 -3.06 -11.01
CA ILE A 14 9.45 -4.50 -10.88
C ILE A 14 8.61 -5.02 -12.04
N ARG A 15 9.22 -5.74 -12.96
CA ARG A 15 8.50 -6.76 -13.73
C ARG A 15 8.20 -7.90 -12.76
N TYR A 16 7.00 -8.46 -12.80
CA TYR A 16 6.54 -9.55 -11.93
C TYR A 16 7.50 -10.75 -11.81
N ARG A 17 8.49 -10.85 -12.70
CA ARG A 17 9.52 -11.92 -12.72
C ARG A 17 10.87 -11.53 -12.11
N GLU A 18 11.08 -10.25 -11.71
CA GLU A 18 12.40 -9.75 -11.24
C GLU A 18 12.45 -9.45 -9.74
N ILE A 19 11.43 -9.88 -8.97
CA ILE A 19 11.33 -9.64 -7.51
C ILE A 19 12.35 -10.49 -6.71
N SER A 20 13.01 -11.45 -7.32
CA SER A 20 13.85 -12.42 -6.62
C SER A 20 15.04 -11.83 -5.84
N ASN A 21 15.41 -10.57 -6.08
CA ASN A 21 16.53 -9.91 -5.42
C ASN A 21 16.13 -8.60 -4.69
N PHE A 22 14.82 -8.37 -4.46
CA PHE A 22 14.38 -7.18 -3.78
C PHE A 22 14.17 -7.46 -2.29
N GLU A 23 14.96 -6.79 -1.45
CA GLU A 23 14.80 -6.84 0.00
C GLU A 23 13.96 -5.66 0.48
N PHE A 24 12.85 -5.95 1.15
CA PHE A 24 12.09 -4.94 1.84
C PHE A 24 12.82 -4.50 3.11
N ALA A 25 12.66 -3.22 3.48
CA ALA A 25 13.04 -2.78 4.81
C ALA A 25 12.31 -3.60 5.88
N ASN A 26 12.97 -3.86 7.00
CA ASN A 26 12.39 -4.62 8.13
C ASN A 26 11.05 -4.04 8.60
N ILE A 27 10.91 -2.73 8.51
CA ILE A 27 9.66 -2.00 8.76
C ILE A 27 9.35 -1.19 7.51
N PHE A 28 8.19 -1.44 6.93
CA PHE A 28 7.78 -0.77 5.71
C PHE A 28 6.42 -0.10 5.83
N ARG A 29 6.23 0.89 5.00
CA ARG A 29 4.95 1.57 4.73
C ARG A 29 4.77 1.59 3.23
N ILE A 30 3.79 0.83 2.75
CA ILE A 30 3.50 0.68 1.33
C ILE A 30 2.23 1.46 0.99
N PHE A 31 2.30 2.29 -0.02
CA PHE A 31 1.17 3.01 -0.60
C PHE A 31 0.83 2.40 -1.96
N ILE A 32 -0.32 1.74 -2.07
CA ILE A 32 -0.79 1.09 -3.29
C ILE A 32 -1.92 1.92 -3.88
N SER A 33 -1.75 2.39 -5.10
CA SER A 33 -2.77 3.16 -5.82
C SER A 33 -3.10 2.54 -7.17
N GLY A 34 -4.40 2.49 -7.49
CA GLY A 34 -4.89 2.01 -8.77
C GLY A 34 -6.41 1.97 -8.81
N SER A 35 -6.98 1.89 -10.02
CA SER A 35 -8.44 1.83 -10.21
C SER A 35 -9.06 0.62 -9.50
N SER A 36 -10.38 0.61 -9.39
CA SER A 36 -11.11 -0.58 -8.97
C SER A 36 -10.72 -1.77 -9.87
N SER A 37 -10.69 -2.96 -9.30
CA SER A 37 -10.30 -4.18 -10.00
C SER A 37 -8.88 -4.19 -10.62
N ALA A 38 -8.01 -3.24 -10.28
CA ALA A 38 -6.62 -3.24 -10.74
C ALA A 38 -5.74 -4.30 -10.05
N GLY A 39 -6.28 -5.08 -9.11
CA GLY A 39 -5.59 -6.14 -8.41
C GLY A 39 -4.85 -5.70 -7.14
N LYS A 40 -5.19 -4.54 -6.54
CA LYS A 40 -4.54 -4.02 -5.31
C LYS A 40 -4.57 -5.04 -4.18
N THR A 41 -5.74 -5.54 -3.86
CA THR A 41 -5.97 -6.52 -2.79
C THR A 41 -5.24 -7.83 -3.05
N TYR A 42 -5.27 -8.32 -4.31
CA TYR A 42 -4.53 -9.50 -4.71
C TYR A 42 -3.01 -9.31 -4.56
N PHE A 43 -2.50 -8.14 -4.96
CA PHE A 43 -1.08 -7.82 -4.81
C PHE A 43 -0.66 -7.76 -3.33
N ALA A 44 -1.42 -7.05 -2.48
CA ALA A 44 -1.14 -6.97 -1.05
C ALA A 44 -1.14 -8.35 -0.39
N LYS A 45 -2.12 -9.20 -0.73
CA LYS A 45 -2.21 -10.57 -0.26
C LYS A 45 -0.99 -11.40 -0.68
N THR A 46 -0.65 -11.39 -1.98
CA THR A 46 0.50 -12.13 -2.51
C THR A 46 1.81 -11.67 -1.85
N LEU A 47 1.96 -10.36 -1.63
CA LEU A 47 3.12 -9.80 -0.95
C LEU A 47 3.28 -10.35 0.47
N LEU A 48 2.17 -10.42 1.22
CA LEU A 48 2.16 -10.96 2.57
C LEU A 48 2.41 -12.47 2.62
N GLN A 49 1.90 -13.22 1.63
CA GLN A 49 2.12 -14.67 1.52
C GLN A 49 3.57 -15.05 1.20
N GLN A 50 4.30 -14.20 0.50
CA GLN A 50 5.69 -14.49 0.12
C GLN A 50 6.67 -14.46 1.29
N ASN A 51 6.23 -14.12 2.50
CA ASN A 51 7.06 -14.07 3.72
C ASN A 51 8.38 -13.28 3.56
N LEU A 52 8.39 -12.27 2.71
CA LEU A 52 9.57 -11.42 2.44
C LEU A 52 9.95 -10.54 3.64
N PHE A 53 9.12 -10.52 4.68
CA PHE A 53 9.32 -9.75 5.90
C PHE A 53 8.62 -10.40 7.09
N GLN A 54 9.10 -10.08 8.28
CA GLN A 54 8.55 -10.65 9.51
C GLN A 54 7.30 -9.89 9.95
N PHE A 55 6.21 -10.61 10.18
CA PHE A 55 5.03 -10.11 10.89
C PHE A 55 4.34 -11.27 11.63
N SER A 56 3.67 -10.94 12.73
CA SER A 56 3.02 -11.93 13.59
C SER A 56 1.53 -12.11 13.27
N ARG A 57 0.87 -11.06 12.82
CA ARG A 57 -0.55 -11.02 12.47
C ARG A 57 -0.88 -9.86 11.55
N VAL A 58 -2.05 -9.91 10.93
CA VAL A 58 -2.60 -8.85 10.08
C VAL A 58 -3.80 -8.22 10.74
N TYR A 59 -3.86 -6.90 10.81
CA TYR A 59 -5.05 -6.12 11.10
C TYR A 59 -5.56 -5.54 9.79
N TYR A 60 -6.72 -5.99 9.35
CA TYR A 60 -7.32 -5.57 8.09
C TYR A 60 -8.48 -4.62 8.35
N TYR A 61 -8.32 -3.37 7.96
CA TYR A 61 -9.27 -2.28 8.12
C TYR A 61 -9.99 -2.01 6.81
N HIS A 62 -11.33 -1.97 6.84
CA HIS A 62 -12.18 -1.69 5.69
C HIS A 62 -13.37 -0.81 6.10
N PRO A 63 -13.94 0.05 5.22
CA PRO A 63 -15.08 0.92 5.57
C PRO A 63 -16.27 0.16 6.12
N ASP A 64 -16.62 -0.94 5.48
CA ASP A 64 -17.79 -1.75 5.80
C ASP A 64 -17.34 -3.18 6.11
N PHE A 65 -17.39 -3.54 7.38
CA PHE A 65 -17.23 -4.93 7.78
C PHE A 65 -18.59 -5.63 7.76
N HIS A 66 -18.90 -6.31 6.67
CA HIS A 66 -20.02 -7.24 6.58
C HIS A 66 -19.49 -8.67 6.49
N GLU A 67 -20.26 -9.63 7.01
CA GLU A 67 -19.96 -11.08 6.98
C GLU A 67 -19.67 -11.61 5.54
N HIS A 68 -20.00 -10.82 4.53
CA HIS A 68 -19.76 -11.08 3.12
C HIS A 68 -18.60 -10.29 2.53
N SER A 69 -17.66 -9.81 3.35
CA SER A 69 -16.45 -9.21 2.82
C SER A 69 -15.78 -10.16 1.84
N PRO A 70 -15.53 -9.75 0.57
CA PRO A 70 -15.01 -10.64 -0.48
C PRO A 70 -13.58 -11.12 -0.20
N VAL A 71 -13.02 -10.79 0.94
CA VAL A 71 -11.63 -11.04 1.28
C VAL A 71 -11.55 -12.01 2.45
N SER A 72 -11.72 -13.30 2.18
CA SER A 72 -11.39 -14.35 3.13
C SER A 72 -9.88 -14.62 3.13
N TRP A 73 -9.13 -13.75 3.78
CA TRP A 73 -7.68 -14.01 3.91
C TRP A 73 -7.38 -15.06 4.98
N HIS A 74 -8.32 -15.37 5.89
CA HIS A 74 -8.10 -16.32 6.99
C HIS A 74 -7.74 -17.73 6.53
N GLU A 75 -8.33 -18.17 5.41
CA GLU A 75 -8.11 -19.53 4.91
C GLU A 75 -6.77 -19.71 4.20
N GLU A 76 -6.14 -18.59 3.85
CA GLU A 76 -4.97 -18.57 2.97
C GLU A 76 -3.69 -18.11 3.67
N PHE A 77 -3.78 -17.69 4.94
CA PHE A 77 -2.63 -17.23 5.72
C PHE A 77 -2.37 -18.14 6.92
N ASP A 78 -1.11 -18.51 7.12
CA ASP A 78 -0.65 -19.21 8.32
C ASP A 78 -0.72 -18.35 9.60
N LYS A 79 -1.05 -17.08 9.45
CA LYS A 79 -1.05 -16.08 10.52
C LYS A 79 -2.45 -15.50 10.73
N PRO A 80 -2.80 -15.13 11.98
CA PRO A 80 -4.11 -14.56 12.26
C PRO A 80 -4.38 -13.29 11.48
N VAL A 81 -5.55 -13.17 10.88
CA VAL A 81 -6.09 -11.97 10.25
C VAL A 81 -7.28 -11.47 11.05
N LEU A 82 -7.20 -10.25 11.55
CA LEU A 82 -8.21 -9.57 12.36
C LEU A 82 -8.84 -8.47 11.53
N TYR A 83 -10.13 -8.60 11.25
CA TYR A 83 -10.89 -7.62 10.47
C TYR A 83 -11.55 -6.59 11.36
N GLN A 84 -11.48 -5.32 10.95
CA GLN A 84 -12.06 -4.21 11.69
C GLN A 84 -12.68 -3.19 10.73
N ALA A 85 -13.81 -2.60 11.14
CA ALA A 85 -14.46 -1.54 10.38
C ALA A 85 -13.82 -0.17 10.69
N GLY A 86 -13.66 0.65 9.66
CA GLY A 86 -13.14 2.00 9.79
C GLY A 86 -11.64 2.07 10.10
N ILE A 87 -11.22 3.19 10.68
CA ILE A 87 -9.81 3.43 11.03
C ILE A 87 -9.62 3.37 12.56
N PRO A 88 -8.48 2.85 13.04
CA PRO A 88 -8.20 2.75 14.48
C PRO A 88 -7.89 4.12 15.10
N THR A 89 -8.25 4.26 16.36
CA THR A 89 -7.84 5.35 17.23
C THR A 89 -6.40 5.18 17.70
N LEU A 90 -5.78 6.23 18.23
CA LEU A 90 -4.43 6.13 18.80
C LEU A 90 -4.35 5.09 19.92
N LYS A 91 -5.39 5.00 20.76
CA LYS A 91 -5.44 4.01 21.84
C LYS A 91 -5.35 2.59 21.30
N GLU A 92 -6.16 2.27 20.31
CA GLU A 92 -6.15 0.96 19.65
C GLU A 92 -4.81 0.68 18.96
N LEU A 93 -4.22 1.68 18.29
CA LEU A 93 -2.90 1.55 17.68
C LEU A 93 -1.79 1.24 18.70
N LEU A 94 -1.87 1.78 19.91
CA LEU A 94 -0.92 1.52 20.99
C LEU A 94 -1.05 0.11 21.60
N GLU A 95 -2.23 -0.51 21.46
CA GLU A 95 -2.49 -1.88 21.93
C GLU A 95 -2.06 -2.95 20.92
N ILE A 96 -1.79 -2.56 19.66
CA ILE A 96 -1.35 -3.49 18.62
C ILE A 96 0.04 -4.05 18.95
N PRO A 97 0.23 -5.38 18.94
CA PRO A 97 1.53 -6.00 19.19
C PRO A 97 2.59 -5.59 18.16
N GLU A 98 3.84 -5.54 18.59
CA GLU A 98 4.97 -5.33 17.66
C GLU A 98 4.98 -6.38 16.55
N TYR A 99 5.60 -6.03 15.43
CA TYR A 99 5.66 -6.87 14.23
C TYR A 99 4.29 -7.26 13.66
N SER A 100 3.25 -6.46 13.92
CA SER A 100 1.97 -6.61 13.23
C SER A 100 2.01 -5.89 11.88
N CYS A 101 1.16 -6.34 10.94
CA CYS A 101 0.92 -5.67 9.67
C CYS A 101 -0.49 -5.07 9.66
N LEU A 102 -0.59 -3.76 9.42
CA LEU A 102 -1.85 -3.05 9.30
C LEU A 102 -2.15 -2.82 7.82
N VAL A 103 -3.31 -3.26 7.38
CA VAL A 103 -3.78 -3.08 6.00
C VAL A 103 -5.01 -2.21 6.00
N PHE A 104 -4.94 -1.06 5.33
CA PHE A 104 -6.06 -0.13 5.14
C PHE A 104 -6.57 -0.25 3.71
N ASP A 105 -7.77 -0.79 3.51
CA ASP A 105 -8.38 -0.96 2.20
C ASP A 105 -9.54 0.03 2.00
N ASP A 106 -9.43 0.86 0.96
CA ASP A 106 -10.36 1.92 0.59
C ASP A 106 -10.68 2.96 1.72
N LEU A 107 -9.79 3.09 2.70
CA LEU A 107 -9.93 4.01 3.84
C LEU A 107 -9.07 5.28 3.71
N PHE A 108 -8.41 5.50 2.57
CA PHE A 108 -7.43 6.59 2.46
C PHE A 108 -8.03 7.98 2.72
N SER A 109 -9.26 8.25 2.30
CA SER A 109 -9.93 9.53 2.58
C SER A 109 -10.11 9.75 4.09
N GLN A 110 -10.53 8.72 4.83
CA GLN A 110 -10.65 8.80 6.29
C GLN A 110 -9.27 8.95 6.95
N CYS A 111 -8.27 8.22 6.46
CA CYS A 111 -6.89 8.33 6.93
C CYS A 111 -6.34 9.76 6.75
N CYS A 112 -6.70 10.45 5.67
CA CYS A 112 -6.26 11.82 5.41
C CYS A 112 -6.78 12.86 6.41
N GLU A 113 -7.87 12.59 7.10
CA GLU A 113 -8.45 13.45 8.15
C GLU A 113 -7.96 13.07 9.56
N SER A 114 -7.32 11.91 9.73
CA SER A 114 -6.92 11.38 11.03
C SER A 114 -5.48 11.76 11.39
N LYS A 115 -5.34 12.50 12.51
CA LYS A 115 -4.03 12.76 13.11
C LYS A 115 -3.38 11.51 13.68
N ASP A 116 -4.16 10.53 14.12
CA ASP A 116 -3.68 9.28 14.69
C ASP A 116 -3.03 8.42 13.60
N ILE A 117 -3.64 8.39 12.41
CA ILE A 117 -3.07 7.69 11.25
C ILE A 117 -1.83 8.43 10.71
N ASP A 118 -1.85 9.77 10.67
CA ASP A 118 -0.64 10.53 10.34
C ASP A 118 0.51 10.22 11.31
N TYR A 119 0.22 10.17 12.60
CA TYR A 119 1.21 9.80 13.62
C TYR A 119 1.68 8.35 13.47
N LEU A 120 0.79 7.41 13.11
CA LEU A 120 1.15 6.04 12.76
C LEU A 120 2.21 6.02 11.66
N PHE A 121 1.96 6.70 10.55
CA PHE A 121 2.88 6.69 9.41
C PHE A 121 4.22 7.38 9.69
N ARG A 122 4.21 8.49 10.42
CA ARG A 122 5.43 9.27 10.66
C ARG A 122 6.30 8.71 11.78
N VAL A 123 5.69 8.14 12.81
CA VAL A 123 6.39 7.86 14.06
C VAL A 123 6.15 6.45 14.59
N LEU A 124 4.86 6.09 14.76
CA LEU A 124 4.48 4.92 15.54
C LEU A 124 4.90 3.62 14.87
N SER A 125 4.78 3.55 13.53
CA SER A 125 5.17 2.36 12.77
C SER A 125 6.63 1.98 13.02
N SER A 126 7.53 2.93 13.02
CA SER A 126 8.95 2.67 13.32
C SER A 126 9.20 2.34 14.78
N LYS A 127 8.56 3.08 15.71
CA LYS A 127 8.75 2.85 17.16
C LYS A 127 8.20 1.51 17.64
N ARG A 128 7.06 1.07 17.07
CA ARG A 128 6.37 -0.16 17.44
C ARG A 128 6.61 -1.31 16.44
N LYS A 129 7.53 -1.13 15.48
CA LYS A 129 7.86 -2.11 14.46
C LYS A 129 6.62 -2.63 13.72
N LEU A 130 5.72 -1.71 13.35
CA LEU A 130 4.48 -2.02 12.63
C LEU A 130 4.70 -1.84 11.14
N ASN A 131 4.34 -2.84 10.36
CA ASN A 131 4.26 -2.75 8.92
C ASN A 131 2.91 -2.15 8.50
N VAL A 132 2.89 -1.29 7.50
CA VAL A 132 1.66 -0.62 7.08
C VAL A 132 1.49 -0.71 5.58
N ILE A 133 0.32 -1.14 5.14
CA ILE A 133 -0.12 -1.14 3.74
C ILE A 133 -1.37 -0.30 3.64
N ILE A 134 -1.39 0.68 2.75
CA ILE A 134 -2.59 1.43 2.44
C ILE A 134 -2.94 1.25 0.96
N MET A 135 -4.17 0.88 0.68
CA MET A 135 -4.69 0.66 -0.67
C MET A 135 -5.76 1.69 -0.97
N THR A 136 -5.66 2.32 -2.13
CA THR A 136 -6.60 3.39 -2.54
C THR A 136 -6.84 3.40 -4.03
N GLN A 137 -8.00 3.91 -4.44
CA GLN A 137 -8.29 4.18 -5.84
C GLN A 137 -7.72 5.52 -6.29
N ARG A 138 -7.51 6.47 -5.37
CA ARG A 138 -7.02 7.81 -5.64
C ARG A 138 -5.67 8.03 -4.98
N TYR A 139 -4.65 8.30 -5.79
CA TYR A 139 -3.33 8.66 -5.26
C TYR A 139 -3.36 10.01 -4.53
N PHE A 140 -4.08 10.98 -5.08
CA PHE A 140 -4.28 12.28 -4.48
C PHE A 140 -5.67 12.32 -3.85
N ALA A 141 -5.75 12.11 -2.54
CA ALA A 141 -6.97 12.38 -1.79
C ALA A 141 -6.89 13.75 -1.14
N GLU A 142 -8.04 14.38 -0.98
CA GLU A 142 -8.19 15.58 -0.19
C GLU A 142 -8.04 15.24 1.30
N GLY A 143 -7.55 16.20 2.09
CA GLY A 143 -7.37 16.04 3.52
C GLY A 143 -6.00 16.51 4.01
N LYS A 144 -5.93 16.90 5.29
CA LYS A 144 -4.76 17.57 5.88
C LYS A 144 -3.54 16.68 5.97
N CYS A 145 -3.74 15.37 6.18
CA CYS A 145 -2.66 14.41 6.42
C CYS A 145 -2.24 13.60 5.18
N GLY A 146 -2.99 13.72 4.07
CA GLY A 146 -2.75 12.87 2.88
C GLY A 146 -1.35 13.02 2.28
N LEU A 147 -0.82 14.24 2.21
CA LEU A 147 0.55 14.46 1.74
C LEU A 147 1.59 13.85 2.70
N SER A 148 1.38 14.01 4.00
CA SER A 148 2.26 13.49 5.04
C SER A 148 2.31 11.95 5.01
N ILE A 149 1.16 11.29 4.88
CA ILE A 149 1.05 9.83 4.77
C ILE A 149 1.83 9.34 3.54
N ARG A 150 1.62 9.95 2.36
CA ARG A 150 2.36 9.58 1.15
C ARG A 150 3.86 9.78 1.31
N ASN A 151 4.28 10.93 1.82
CA ASN A 151 5.71 11.24 2.01
C ASN A 151 6.38 10.33 3.05
N SER A 152 5.62 9.85 4.03
CA SER A 152 6.10 8.90 5.03
C SER A 152 6.10 7.45 4.55
N SER A 153 5.48 7.15 3.41
CA SER A 153 5.51 5.82 2.82
C SER A 153 6.85 5.53 2.17
N ASN A 154 7.44 4.36 2.49
CA ASN A 154 8.74 3.96 1.94
C ASN A 154 8.62 3.47 0.49
N TYR A 155 7.47 2.85 0.16
CA TYR A 155 7.23 2.23 -1.14
C TYR A 155 5.91 2.73 -1.72
N HIS A 156 5.92 3.02 -3.02
CA HIS A 156 4.73 3.38 -3.78
C HIS A 156 4.52 2.38 -4.91
N VAL A 157 3.37 1.72 -4.90
CA VAL A 157 2.95 0.79 -5.93
C VAL A 157 1.87 1.46 -6.77
N LEU A 158 2.19 1.75 -8.01
CA LEU A 158 1.26 2.33 -8.97
C LEU A 158 0.73 1.21 -9.86
N MET A 159 -0.55 0.93 -9.75
CA MET A 159 -1.24 -0.02 -10.60
C MET A 159 -1.93 0.70 -11.76
N ARG A 160 -2.51 -0.06 -12.66
CA ARG A 160 -3.29 0.48 -13.77
C ARG A 160 -4.40 1.38 -13.24
N ASN A 161 -4.42 2.62 -13.70
CA ASN A 161 -5.52 3.56 -13.50
C ASN A 161 -6.35 3.67 -14.78
N ALA A 162 -7.65 3.88 -14.61
CA ALA A 162 -8.55 4.14 -15.73
C ALA A 162 -8.17 5.42 -16.50
N ASP A 163 -7.58 6.39 -15.80
CA ASP A 163 -7.06 7.63 -16.37
C ASP A 163 -5.52 7.62 -16.37
N ALA A 164 -4.94 7.58 -17.57
CA ALA A 164 -3.49 7.69 -17.77
C ALA A 164 -2.90 9.00 -17.25
N ARG A 165 -3.69 10.08 -17.19
CA ARG A 165 -3.26 11.38 -16.66
C ARG A 165 -2.90 11.29 -15.18
N THR A 166 -3.63 10.48 -14.40
CA THR A 166 -3.32 10.26 -12.98
C THR A 166 -1.90 9.71 -12.82
N ASN A 167 -1.53 8.70 -13.58
CA ASN A 167 -0.19 8.11 -13.52
C ASN A 167 0.90 9.11 -13.94
N LEU A 168 0.64 9.94 -14.94
CA LEU A 168 1.57 11.01 -15.36
C LEU A 168 1.70 12.09 -14.28
N THR A 169 0.61 12.46 -13.61
CA THR A 169 0.64 13.44 -12.51
C THR A 169 1.44 12.91 -11.34
N VAL A 170 1.26 11.63 -10.99
CA VAL A 170 2.08 10.96 -9.96
C VAL A 170 3.55 10.93 -10.37
N ALA A 171 3.84 10.56 -11.62
CA ALA A 171 5.18 10.55 -12.18
C ALA A 171 5.87 11.91 -12.06
N ASN A 172 5.16 12.97 -12.43
CA ASN A 172 5.67 14.35 -12.33
C ASN A 172 5.95 14.73 -10.87
N SER A 173 5.02 14.41 -9.94
CA SER A 173 5.19 14.72 -8.53
C SER A 173 6.36 13.98 -7.87
N MET A 174 6.75 12.85 -8.42
CA MET A 174 7.89 12.04 -7.97
C MET A 174 9.17 12.27 -8.76
N GLN A 175 9.16 13.18 -9.75
CA GLN A 175 10.28 13.41 -10.68
C GLN A 175 10.70 12.15 -11.47
N LEU A 176 9.74 11.26 -11.76
CA LEU A 176 9.94 9.94 -12.40
C LEU A 176 9.28 9.84 -13.78
N LYS A 177 9.08 10.98 -14.43
CA LYS A 177 8.36 11.04 -15.71
C LYS A 177 8.92 10.10 -16.79
N PRO A 178 10.24 10.00 -17.03
CA PRO A 178 10.77 9.13 -18.08
C PRO A 178 10.47 7.64 -17.82
N GLU A 179 10.69 7.20 -16.60
CA GLU A 179 10.56 5.79 -16.21
C GLU A 179 9.11 5.32 -16.24
N ILE A 180 8.20 6.14 -15.73
CA ILE A 180 6.77 5.81 -15.73
C ILE A 180 6.18 5.91 -17.13
N THR A 181 6.59 6.87 -17.96
CA THR A 181 6.19 6.95 -19.36
C THR A 181 6.58 5.66 -20.11
N LYS A 182 7.84 5.25 -19.97
CA LYS A 182 8.33 3.99 -20.56
C LYS A 182 7.56 2.78 -20.06
N ALA A 183 7.21 2.73 -18.77
CA ALA A 183 6.41 1.67 -18.18
C ALA A 183 4.99 1.61 -18.76
N ILE A 184 4.36 2.76 -19.00
CA ILE A 184 3.03 2.85 -19.61
C ILE A 184 3.07 2.37 -21.07
N GLU A 185 4.08 2.77 -21.83
CA GLU A 185 4.26 2.36 -23.23
C GLU A 185 4.46 0.85 -23.37
N MET A 186 5.32 0.25 -22.56
CA MET A 186 5.54 -1.20 -22.54
C MET A 186 4.29 -2.00 -22.17
N ASN A 187 3.35 -1.41 -21.41
CA ASN A 187 2.08 -2.08 -21.11
C ASN A 187 1.08 -2.00 -22.25
N LYS A 188 1.12 -0.94 -23.06
CA LYS A 188 0.28 -0.84 -24.26
C LYS A 188 0.64 -1.90 -25.29
N GLU A 189 1.91 -2.14 -25.53
CA GLU A 189 2.38 -3.16 -26.48
C GLU A 189 1.95 -4.58 -26.11
N LYS A 190 1.81 -4.89 -24.81
CA LYS A 190 1.38 -6.23 -24.34
C LYS A 190 -0.14 -6.46 -24.35
N LEU A 191 -0.95 -5.43 -24.54
CA LEU A 191 -2.41 -5.57 -24.62
C LEU A 191 -2.89 -5.88 -26.04
N TYR A 192 -2.00 -5.84 -27.03
CA TYR A 192 -2.31 -6.07 -28.46
C TYR A 192 -1.57 -7.29 -29.04
N THR A 193 -0.88 -8.06 -28.23
CA THR A 193 -0.30 -9.38 -28.56
C THR A 193 -0.96 -10.49 -27.74
#